data_571d9a2dfe4b010afc7b337a3fc77c71
#
_entry.id   571d9a2dfe4b010afc7b337a3fc77c71
#
_cell.length_a   1.000
_cell.length_b   1.000
_cell.length_c   1.000
_cell.angle_alpha   90.00
_cell.angle_beta   90.00
_cell.angle_gamma   90.00
#
_symmetry.space_group_name_H-M   'P 1'
#
loop_
_entity.id
_entity.type
_entity.pdbx_description
1 polymer ?
#
loop_
_entity_poly.entity_id
_entity_poly.type
_entity_poly.pdbx_seq_one_letter_code
_entity_poly.pdbx_strand_id
1 'polypeptide(L)'
;MSRPGFEAAAEAAVAALGLSRAKDLVGLLAQRRARERALTELATPGVGEAVARLYDAMETESVPHTEAAAYVRGFVAAMARARDAVRVRTVWSGPSTPAVPVRATARVLVEVIEGAREELLAMTYAARPYPALTRALTKASERGVETHVVVETLAGARGLLAGREPADAFASVPGVRLWHWARDPAEQPRSRQHAKLAVADRRTLFLGSANLTESAARRNIEAGVLVRGGDAPRRAAEHIVELQRMGVLRPLRP
;
A
#
# COMPACT_ATOMS: atom_id res chain seq x y z
N MET A 1 -13.40 -36.06 -7.83
CA MET A 1 -12.12 -36.40 -8.44
C MET A 1 -11.40 -35.12 -8.79
N SER A 2 -10.07 -35.02 -8.57
CA SER A 2 -9.27 -33.87 -9.01
C SER A 2 -9.18 -33.85 -10.53
N ARG A 3 -9.25 -32.68 -11.13
CA ARG A 3 -9.15 -32.46 -12.58
C ARG A 3 -8.05 -31.42 -12.84
N PRO A 4 -6.77 -31.83 -12.69
CA PRO A 4 -5.66 -30.89 -12.59
C PRO A 4 -5.44 -30.06 -13.86
N GLY A 5 -5.76 -30.58 -15.04
CA GLY A 5 -5.64 -29.82 -16.28
C GLY A 5 -6.69 -28.71 -16.38
N PHE A 6 -7.93 -29.02 -16.04
CA PHE A 6 -9.01 -28.04 -15.98
C PHE A 6 -8.75 -26.99 -14.88
N GLU A 7 -8.36 -27.43 -13.67
CA GLU A 7 -8.07 -26.53 -12.55
C GLU A 7 -6.97 -25.52 -12.92
N ALA A 8 -5.86 -26.01 -13.47
CA ALA A 8 -4.75 -25.14 -13.92
C ALA A 8 -5.17 -24.17 -15.05
N ALA A 9 -5.96 -24.63 -16.01
CA ALA A 9 -6.48 -23.80 -17.11
C ALA A 9 -7.46 -22.72 -16.59
N ALA A 10 -8.32 -23.07 -15.62
CA ALA A 10 -9.24 -22.13 -14.99
C ALA A 10 -8.50 -21.04 -14.21
N GLU A 11 -7.48 -21.41 -13.44
CA GLU A 11 -6.62 -20.46 -12.71
C GLU A 11 -5.88 -19.52 -13.65
N ALA A 12 -5.30 -20.05 -14.75
CA ALA A 12 -4.63 -19.26 -15.77
C ALA A 12 -5.59 -18.26 -16.46
N ALA A 13 -6.81 -18.69 -16.78
CA ALA A 13 -7.84 -17.84 -17.38
C ALA A 13 -8.25 -16.70 -16.43
N VAL A 14 -8.45 -16.99 -15.13
CA VAL A 14 -8.75 -15.95 -14.12
C VAL A 14 -7.58 -15.00 -13.93
N ALA A 15 -6.35 -15.49 -13.94
CA ALA A 15 -5.14 -14.64 -13.84
C ALA A 15 -5.02 -13.70 -15.02
N ALA A 16 -5.26 -14.16 -16.25
CA ALA A 16 -5.21 -13.37 -17.47
C ALA A 16 -6.32 -12.31 -17.53
N LEU A 17 -7.55 -12.65 -17.10
CA LEU A 17 -8.70 -11.75 -17.09
C LEU A 17 -8.64 -10.71 -15.97
N GLY A 18 -8.01 -11.05 -14.85
CA GLY A 18 -8.15 -10.30 -13.60
C GLY A 18 -9.54 -10.47 -12.97
N LEU A 19 -9.66 -10.10 -11.68
CA LEU A 19 -10.86 -10.40 -10.88
C LEU A 19 -12.17 -9.80 -11.41
N SER A 20 -12.13 -8.63 -12.04
CA SER A 20 -13.35 -7.98 -12.56
C SER A 20 -13.93 -8.78 -13.73
N ARG A 21 -13.12 -9.04 -14.75
CA ARG A 21 -13.57 -9.72 -15.97
C ARG A 21 -13.73 -11.24 -15.80
N ALA A 22 -13.07 -11.83 -14.80
CA ALA A 22 -13.32 -13.22 -14.45
C ALA A 22 -14.77 -13.47 -13.97
N LYS A 23 -15.46 -12.45 -13.46
CA LYS A 23 -16.90 -12.52 -13.16
C LYS A 23 -17.75 -12.65 -14.42
N ASP A 24 -17.34 -12.01 -15.52
CA ASP A 24 -18.02 -12.15 -16.80
C ASP A 24 -17.85 -13.55 -17.35
N LEU A 25 -16.65 -14.14 -17.24
CA LEU A 25 -16.40 -15.53 -17.57
C LEU A 25 -17.31 -16.49 -16.76
N VAL A 26 -17.48 -16.26 -15.45
CA VAL A 26 -18.44 -17.03 -14.62
C VAL A 26 -19.85 -16.93 -15.17
N GLY A 27 -20.29 -15.75 -15.59
CA GLY A 27 -21.60 -15.53 -16.19
C GLY A 27 -21.79 -16.32 -17.48
N LEU A 28 -20.80 -16.30 -18.37
CA LEU A 28 -20.80 -17.02 -19.64
C LEU A 28 -20.86 -18.54 -19.43
N LEU A 29 -20.05 -19.07 -18.53
CA LEU A 29 -20.07 -20.49 -18.16
C LEU A 29 -21.40 -20.89 -17.54
N ALA A 30 -21.96 -20.12 -16.63
CA ALA A 30 -23.26 -20.39 -16.00
C ALA A 30 -24.40 -20.40 -17.02
N GLN A 31 -24.32 -19.57 -18.05
CA GLN A 31 -25.25 -19.54 -19.19
C GLN A 31 -24.96 -20.60 -20.26
N ARG A 32 -23.98 -21.49 -20.03
CA ARG A 32 -23.53 -22.52 -20.99
C ARG A 32 -23.17 -21.95 -22.37
N ARG A 33 -22.56 -20.75 -22.41
CA ARG A 33 -22.14 -20.14 -23.68
C ARG A 33 -21.01 -20.95 -24.31
N ALA A 34 -21.09 -21.10 -25.65
CA ALA A 34 -20.05 -21.76 -26.41
C ALA A 34 -18.72 -20.99 -26.36
N ARG A 35 -17.61 -21.69 -26.65
CA ARG A 35 -16.24 -21.16 -26.65
C ARG A 35 -16.13 -19.90 -27.50
N GLU A 36 -16.66 -19.90 -28.74
CA GLU A 36 -16.56 -18.79 -29.68
C GLU A 36 -17.20 -17.51 -29.11
N ARG A 37 -18.32 -17.69 -28.43
CA ARG A 37 -19.02 -16.56 -27.77
C ARG A 37 -18.21 -15.99 -26.62
N ALA A 38 -17.62 -16.87 -25.79
CA ALA A 38 -16.77 -16.44 -24.68
C ALA A 38 -15.52 -15.72 -25.18
N LEU A 39 -14.88 -16.22 -26.24
CA LEU A 39 -13.71 -15.57 -26.85
C LEU A 39 -14.06 -14.18 -27.42
N THR A 40 -15.25 -14.01 -28.01
CA THR A 40 -15.71 -12.73 -28.54
C THR A 40 -16.00 -11.72 -27.42
N GLU A 41 -16.72 -12.12 -26.39
CA GLU A 41 -17.11 -11.22 -25.29
C GLU A 41 -15.95 -10.87 -24.36
N LEU A 42 -14.98 -11.77 -24.21
CA LEU A 42 -13.79 -11.57 -23.37
C LEU A 42 -12.56 -11.14 -24.19
N ALA A 43 -12.73 -10.71 -25.43
CA ALA A 43 -11.65 -10.31 -26.31
C ALA A 43 -10.78 -9.21 -25.66
N THR A 44 -9.50 -9.56 -25.40
CA THR A 44 -8.46 -8.67 -24.91
C THR A 44 -7.11 -9.27 -25.31
N PRO A 45 -6.10 -8.49 -25.67
CA PRO A 45 -4.77 -9.01 -25.98
C PRO A 45 -4.25 -9.93 -24.86
N GLY A 46 -3.82 -11.14 -25.20
CA GLY A 46 -3.28 -12.13 -24.28
C GLY A 46 -4.30 -12.97 -23.49
N VAL A 47 -5.60 -12.66 -23.52
CA VAL A 47 -6.64 -13.38 -22.76
C VAL A 47 -7.24 -14.54 -23.56
N GLY A 48 -7.41 -14.36 -24.89
CA GLY A 48 -8.11 -15.34 -25.73
C GLY A 48 -7.53 -16.75 -25.65
N GLU A 49 -6.21 -16.89 -25.63
CA GLU A 49 -5.54 -18.20 -25.51
C GLU A 49 -5.81 -18.87 -24.17
N ALA A 50 -5.83 -18.13 -23.06
CA ALA A 50 -6.11 -18.68 -21.74
C ALA A 50 -7.57 -19.15 -21.62
N VAL A 51 -8.51 -18.40 -22.17
CA VAL A 51 -9.93 -18.77 -22.21
C VAL A 51 -10.14 -19.98 -23.13
N ALA A 52 -9.47 -20.02 -24.30
CA ALA A 52 -9.53 -21.16 -25.20
C ALA A 52 -9.06 -22.45 -24.51
N ARG A 53 -7.91 -22.41 -23.85
CA ARG A 53 -7.36 -23.55 -23.08
C ARG A 53 -8.31 -24.03 -21.99
N LEU A 54 -9.04 -23.13 -21.34
CA LEU A 54 -10.05 -23.51 -20.34
C LEU A 54 -11.14 -24.36 -20.98
N TYR A 55 -11.71 -23.96 -22.13
CA TYR A 55 -12.73 -24.73 -22.82
C TYR A 55 -12.21 -26.06 -23.34
N ASP A 56 -10.98 -26.10 -23.87
CA ASP A 56 -10.32 -27.35 -24.30
C ASP A 56 -10.14 -28.33 -23.13
N ALA A 57 -9.71 -27.81 -21.98
CA ALA A 57 -9.58 -28.64 -20.75
C ALA A 57 -10.93 -29.12 -20.21
N MET A 58 -11.98 -28.29 -20.30
CA MET A 58 -13.35 -28.72 -19.95
C MET A 58 -13.81 -29.87 -20.81
N GLU A 59 -13.57 -29.85 -22.12
CA GLU A 59 -13.91 -30.91 -23.04
C GLU A 59 -13.09 -32.16 -22.74
N THR A 60 -11.78 -32.07 -22.64
CA THR A 60 -10.84 -33.16 -22.40
C THR A 60 -11.15 -33.92 -21.10
N GLU A 61 -11.44 -33.19 -20.02
CA GLU A 61 -11.70 -33.77 -18.69
C GLU A 61 -13.21 -33.94 -18.41
N SER A 62 -14.06 -33.72 -19.42
CA SER A 62 -15.52 -33.85 -19.32
C SER A 62 -16.10 -33.03 -18.16
N VAL A 63 -15.69 -31.76 -18.04
CA VAL A 63 -16.17 -30.84 -16.99
C VAL A 63 -17.44 -30.13 -17.46
N PRO A 64 -18.59 -30.31 -16.81
CA PRO A 64 -19.80 -29.59 -17.15
C PRO A 64 -19.64 -28.07 -16.92
N HIS A 65 -20.29 -27.27 -17.76
CA HIS A 65 -20.28 -25.80 -17.61
C HIS A 65 -20.68 -25.30 -16.22
N THR A 66 -21.62 -25.97 -15.57
CA THR A 66 -22.07 -25.63 -14.20
C THR A 66 -20.98 -25.86 -13.16
N GLU A 67 -20.21 -26.94 -13.30
CA GLU A 67 -19.06 -27.23 -12.43
C GLU A 67 -17.94 -26.24 -12.69
N ALA A 68 -17.61 -25.94 -13.95
CA ALA A 68 -16.63 -24.95 -14.32
C ALA A 68 -17.00 -23.55 -13.79
N ALA A 69 -18.26 -23.16 -13.91
CA ALA A 69 -18.74 -21.89 -13.35
C ALA A 69 -18.62 -21.84 -11.83
N ALA A 70 -18.92 -22.94 -11.13
CA ALA A 70 -18.79 -23.03 -9.67
C ALA A 70 -17.32 -22.93 -9.22
N TYR A 71 -16.41 -23.65 -9.90
CA TYR A 71 -14.98 -23.62 -9.62
C TYR A 71 -14.41 -22.22 -9.84
N VAL A 72 -14.62 -21.63 -11.02
CA VAL A 72 -14.11 -20.27 -11.34
C VAL A 72 -14.67 -19.24 -10.37
N ARG A 73 -15.94 -19.32 -9.99
CA ARG A 73 -16.56 -18.43 -8.98
C ARG A 73 -15.88 -18.56 -7.62
N GLY A 74 -15.65 -19.80 -7.17
CA GLY A 74 -14.96 -20.09 -5.91
C GLY A 74 -13.54 -19.56 -5.91
N PHE A 75 -12.80 -19.77 -7.00
CA PHE A 75 -11.43 -19.29 -7.16
C PHE A 75 -11.37 -17.76 -7.20
N VAL A 76 -12.25 -17.07 -7.93
CA VAL A 76 -12.37 -15.59 -7.95
C VAL A 76 -12.65 -15.06 -6.55
N ALA A 77 -13.56 -15.70 -5.80
CA ALA A 77 -13.88 -15.31 -4.43
C ALA A 77 -12.68 -15.51 -3.48
N ALA A 78 -11.94 -16.61 -3.62
CA ALA A 78 -10.74 -16.88 -2.84
C ALA A 78 -9.62 -15.88 -3.14
N MET A 79 -9.39 -15.56 -4.42
CA MET A 79 -8.42 -14.53 -4.83
C MET A 79 -8.79 -13.13 -4.36
N ALA A 80 -10.09 -12.77 -4.40
CA ALA A 80 -10.56 -11.50 -3.85
C ALA A 80 -10.23 -11.40 -2.36
N ARG A 81 -10.55 -12.43 -1.57
CA ARG A 81 -10.20 -12.50 -0.15
C ARG A 81 -8.69 -12.46 0.10
N ALA A 82 -7.91 -13.15 -0.74
CA ALA A 82 -6.45 -13.16 -0.62
C ALA A 82 -5.82 -11.77 -0.90
N ARG A 83 -6.43 -10.98 -1.80
CA ARG A 83 -6.03 -9.57 -2.03
C ARG A 83 -6.29 -8.69 -0.83
N ASP A 84 -7.39 -8.93 -0.13
CA ASP A 84 -7.78 -8.21 1.08
C ASP A 84 -7.15 -8.79 2.35
N ALA A 85 -6.41 -9.89 2.24
CA ALA A 85 -5.72 -10.52 3.35
C ALA A 85 -4.71 -9.56 3.99
N VAL A 86 -4.88 -9.33 5.29
CA VAL A 86 -3.97 -8.50 6.07
C VAL A 86 -2.63 -9.21 6.22
N ARG A 87 -1.56 -8.56 5.78
CA ARG A 87 -0.18 -9.01 5.99
C ARG A 87 0.52 -8.07 6.95
N VAL A 88 0.92 -8.59 8.09
CA VAL A 88 1.67 -7.83 9.10
C VAL A 88 3.10 -8.36 9.16
N ARG A 89 4.06 -7.45 9.12
CA ARG A 89 5.49 -7.76 9.30
C ARG A 89 6.08 -6.83 10.32
N THR A 90 6.89 -7.35 11.22
CA THR A 90 7.73 -6.55 12.11
C THR A 90 8.94 -6.02 11.36
N VAL A 91 9.35 -4.81 11.71
CA VAL A 91 10.47 -4.07 11.10
C VAL A 91 11.35 -3.57 12.24
N TRP A 92 12.66 -3.78 12.12
CA TRP A 92 13.63 -3.38 13.12
C TRP A 92 14.83 -2.70 12.48
N SER A 93 15.42 -1.73 13.16
CA SER A 93 16.75 -1.18 12.89
C SER A 93 17.63 -1.40 14.10
N GLY A 94 18.94 -1.36 13.91
CA GLY A 94 19.93 -1.54 14.97
C GLY A 94 20.77 -2.81 14.77
N PRO A 95 21.38 -3.34 15.84
CA PRO A 95 22.19 -4.55 15.74
C PRO A 95 21.40 -5.73 15.20
N SER A 96 21.94 -6.40 14.18
CA SER A 96 21.36 -7.61 13.61
C SER A 96 21.79 -8.85 14.38
N THR A 97 20.89 -9.83 14.48
CA THR A 97 21.24 -11.16 15.00
C THR A 97 21.18 -12.19 13.87
N PRO A 98 22.09 -13.19 13.83
CA PRO A 98 22.08 -14.20 12.78
C PRO A 98 20.81 -15.04 12.74
N ALA A 99 20.13 -15.19 13.88
CA ALA A 99 18.97 -16.05 14.03
C ALA A 99 17.66 -15.43 13.55
N VAL A 100 17.57 -14.08 13.49
CA VAL A 100 16.34 -13.39 13.11
C VAL A 100 16.67 -12.35 12.03
N PRO A 101 16.27 -12.58 10.78
CA PRO A 101 16.48 -11.60 9.71
C PRO A 101 15.60 -10.38 9.96
N VAL A 102 16.21 -9.21 10.15
CA VAL A 102 15.54 -7.94 10.35
C VAL A 102 15.73 -7.04 9.14
N ARG A 103 14.69 -6.32 8.75
CA ARG A 103 14.77 -5.30 7.70
C ARG A 103 14.90 -3.94 8.35
N ALA A 104 15.89 -3.18 7.91
CA ALA A 104 16.10 -1.82 8.38
C ALA A 104 14.86 -0.93 8.12
N THR A 105 14.40 -0.24 9.14
CA THR A 105 13.23 0.65 9.13
C THR A 105 13.28 1.66 7.97
N ALA A 106 14.46 2.25 7.70
CA ALA A 106 14.64 3.18 6.59
C ALA A 106 14.36 2.55 5.22
N ARG A 107 14.78 1.30 5.03
CA ARG A 107 14.54 0.59 3.76
C ARG A 107 13.05 0.33 3.55
N VAL A 108 12.35 -0.07 4.61
CA VAL A 108 10.90 -0.32 4.54
C VAL A 108 10.13 0.97 4.26
N LEU A 109 10.52 2.08 4.89
CA LEU A 109 9.91 3.38 4.61
C LEU A 109 10.12 3.80 3.15
N VAL A 110 11.35 3.65 2.63
CA VAL A 110 11.63 3.91 1.20
C VAL A 110 10.79 2.99 0.31
N GLU A 111 10.69 1.69 0.62
CA GLU A 111 9.84 0.74 -0.12
C GLU A 111 8.36 1.17 -0.13
N VAL A 112 7.83 1.71 0.98
CA VAL A 112 6.45 2.23 1.05
C VAL A 112 6.28 3.43 0.13
N ILE A 113 7.22 4.38 0.15
CA ILE A 113 7.19 5.59 -0.69
C ILE A 113 7.32 5.21 -2.19
N GLU A 114 8.25 4.32 -2.52
CA GLU A 114 8.44 3.86 -3.91
C GLU A 114 7.23 3.07 -4.43
N GLY A 115 6.52 2.40 -3.53
CA GLY A 115 5.30 1.65 -3.84
C GLY A 115 4.07 2.52 -4.07
N ALA A 116 4.05 3.77 -3.61
CA ALA A 116 2.92 4.68 -3.75
C ALA A 116 2.64 5.02 -5.23
N ARG A 117 1.36 5.06 -5.60
CA ARG A 117 0.88 5.35 -6.96
C ARG A 117 -0.05 6.55 -7.03
N GLU A 118 -0.86 6.78 -6.00
CA GLU A 118 -1.89 7.81 -5.97
C GLU A 118 -1.66 8.78 -4.80
N GLU A 119 -1.54 8.28 -3.58
CA GLU A 119 -1.49 9.08 -2.35
C GLU A 119 -0.40 8.58 -1.40
N LEU A 120 0.34 9.51 -0.82
CA LEU A 120 1.29 9.25 0.27
C LEU A 120 1.01 10.20 1.43
N LEU A 121 0.62 9.67 2.58
CA LEU A 121 0.43 10.41 3.82
C LEU A 121 1.52 9.97 4.80
N ALA A 122 2.31 10.90 5.33
CA ALA A 122 3.34 10.60 6.31
C ALA A 122 3.25 11.52 7.52
N MET A 123 3.65 11.01 8.68
CA MET A 123 3.78 11.78 9.91
C MET A 123 5.12 11.50 10.56
N THR A 124 5.80 12.55 11.05
CA THR A 124 7.06 12.41 11.77
C THR A 124 7.26 13.53 12.77
N TYR A 125 7.80 13.22 13.95
CA TYR A 125 8.16 14.23 14.94
C TYR A 125 9.41 15.01 14.53
N ALA A 126 10.43 14.33 14.02
CA ALA A 126 11.65 14.94 13.53
C ALA A 126 11.96 14.47 12.11
N ALA A 127 12.50 15.34 11.29
CA ALA A 127 12.98 15.01 9.96
C ALA A 127 14.36 15.62 9.72
N ARG A 128 15.18 14.91 8.98
CA ARG A 128 16.46 15.38 8.43
C ARG A 128 16.60 14.80 7.03
N PRO A 129 17.07 15.58 6.06
CA PRO A 129 17.23 15.08 4.71
C PRO A 129 18.30 13.97 4.70
N TYR A 130 18.02 12.87 4.02
CA TYR A 130 19.02 11.88 3.67
C TYR A 130 18.76 11.34 2.26
N PRO A 131 19.81 10.97 1.51
CA PRO A 131 19.70 10.79 0.06
C PRO A 131 18.63 9.79 -0.40
N ALA A 132 18.45 8.69 0.34
CA ALA A 132 17.48 7.66 -0.05
C ALA A 132 16.02 8.15 0.09
N LEU A 133 15.70 8.87 1.17
CA LEU A 133 14.37 9.44 1.39
C LEU A 133 14.05 10.51 0.34
N THR A 134 14.98 11.45 0.15
CA THR A 134 14.79 12.54 -0.83
C THR A 134 14.55 11.97 -2.23
N ARG A 135 15.40 11.03 -2.68
CA ARG A 135 15.21 10.40 -4.00
C ARG A 135 13.88 9.66 -4.13
N ALA A 136 13.45 8.93 -3.08
CA ALA A 136 12.19 8.20 -3.13
C ALA A 136 10.98 9.15 -3.23
N LEU A 137 10.98 10.23 -2.46
CA LEU A 137 9.95 11.26 -2.50
C LEU A 137 9.93 12.03 -3.83
N THR A 138 11.10 12.41 -4.35
CA THR A 138 11.20 13.06 -5.67
C THR A 138 10.61 12.16 -6.77
N LYS A 139 10.99 10.88 -6.81
CA LYS A 139 10.42 9.93 -7.75
C LYS A 139 8.91 9.70 -7.57
N ALA A 140 8.40 9.76 -6.34
CA ALA A 140 6.96 9.69 -6.10
C ALA A 140 6.25 10.94 -6.67
N SER A 141 6.80 12.13 -6.46
CA SER A 141 6.29 13.37 -7.04
C SER A 141 6.32 13.34 -8.58
N GLU A 142 7.42 12.88 -9.19
CA GLU A 142 7.54 12.71 -10.66
C GLU A 142 6.48 11.75 -11.24
N ARG A 143 6.02 10.77 -10.45
CA ARG A 143 4.90 9.88 -10.82
C ARG A 143 3.52 10.49 -10.61
N GLY A 144 3.43 11.72 -10.09
CA GLY A 144 2.17 12.38 -9.77
C GLY A 144 1.52 11.94 -8.45
N VAL A 145 2.28 11.28 -7.55
CA VAL A 145 1.77 10.86 -6.24
C VAL A 145 1.50 12.09 -5.38
N GLU A 146 0.24 12.26 -4.95
CA GLU A 146 -0.13 13.33 -4.01
C GLU A 146 0.50 13.05 -2.64
N THR A 147 1.45 13.89 -2.22
CA THR A 147 2.26 13.64 -1.02
C THR A 147 2.01 14.69 0.05
N HIS A 148 1.53 14.24 1.22
CA HIS A 148 1.31 15.06 2.40
C HIS A 148 2.20 14.59 3.55
N VAL A 149 2.95 15.49 4.17
CA VAL A 149 3.80 15.18 5.32
C VAL A 149 3.44 16.08 6.49
N VAL A 150 3.05 15.46 7.59
CA VAL A 150 2.79 16.16 8.86
C VAL A 150 4.06 16.11 9.69
N VAL A 151 4.55 17.28 10.07
CA VAL A 151 5.75 17.44 10.88
C VAL A 151 5.45 18.16 12.20
N GLU A 152 6.27 17.93 13.23
CA GLU A 152 6.30 18.82 14.37
C GLU A 152 7.12 20.06 13.99
N THR A 153 6.84 21.20 14.62
CA THR A 153 7.60 22.44 14.46
C THR A 153 8.52 22.67 15.64
N LEU A 154 9.59 23.45 15.49
CA LEU A 154 10.45 23.83 16.61
C LEU A 154 9.66 24.59 17.69
N ALA A 155 8.78 25.48 17.27
CA ALA A 155 7.89 26.20 18.18
C ALA A 155 6.96 25.25 18.95
N GLY A 156 6.35 24.30 18.25
CA GLY A 156 5.50 23.27 18.84
C GLY A 156 6.26 22.32 19.76
N ALA A 157 7.49 21.97 19.45
CA ALA A 157 8.33 21.09 20.26
C ALA A 157 8.84 21.76 21.55
N ARG A 158 8.81 23.11 21.65
CA ARG A 158 9.17 23.87 22.87
C ARG A 158 10.55 23.47 23.43
N GLY A 159 11.58 23.48 22.58
CA GLY A 159 12.95 23.15 22.97
C GLY A 159 13.29 21.66 23.02
N LEU A 160 12.34 20.75 22.82
CA LEU A 160 12.59 19.31 22.73
C LEU A 160 13.14 18.88 21.36
N LEU A 161 13.03 19.74 20.34
CA LEU A 161 13.71 19.61 19.06
C LEU A 161 14.77 20.70 18.95
N ALA A 162 15.95 20.31 18.50
CA ALA A 162 17.06 21.22 18.29
C ALA A 162 17.48 21.27 16.81
N GLY A 163 18.04 22.41 16.40
CA GLY A 163 18.60 22.63 15.07
C GLY A 163 17.57 23.19 14.08
N ARG A 164 17.56 22.68 12.83
CA ARG A 164 16.70 23.20 11.75
C ARG A 164 15.26 22.69 11.90
N GLU A 165 14.31 23.45 11.33
CA GLU A 165 12.91 23.01 11.25
C GLU A 165 12.81 21.65 10.55
N PRO A 166 11.99 20.72 11.07
CA PRO A 166 11.76 19.44 10.40
C PRO A 166 11.22 19.58 8.96
N ALA A 167 10.50 20.66 8.69
CA ALA A 167 10.00 21.00 7.35
C ALA A 167 11.11 21.18 6.31
N ASP A 168 12.26 21.71 6.71
CA ASP A 168 13.42 21.95 5.83
C ASP A 168 13.92 20.67 5.16
N ALA A 169 13.65 19.50 5.77
CA ALA A 169 14.03 18.21 5.19
C ALA A 169 13.36 17.91 3.84
N PHE A 170 12.28 18.60 3.52
CA PHE A 170 11.47 18.40 2.34
C PHE A 170 11.58 19.55 1.32
N ALA A 171 12.32 20.62 1.63
CA ALA A 171 12.41 21.82 0.80
C ALA A 171 12.92 21.55 -0.63
N SER A 172 13.73 20.51 -0.82
CA SER A 172 14.25 20.11 -2.15
C SER A 172 13.33 19.12 -2.90
N VAL A 173 12.20 18.73 -2.31
CA VAL A 173 11.28 17.74 -2.93
C VAL A 173 10.08 18.49 -3.49
N PRO A 174 9.90 18.54 -4.82
CA PRO A 174 8.78 19.24 -5.43
C PRO A 174 7.46 18.55 -5.09
N GLY A 175 6.38 19.33 -5.00
CA GLY A 175 5.02 18.82 -4.86
C GLY A 175 4.65 18.26 -3.48
N VAL A 176 5.54 18.24 -2.50
CA VAL A 176 5.23 17.84 -1.13
C VAL A 176 4.46 18.94 -0.42
N ARG A 177 3.28 18.59 0.10
CA ARG A 177 2.48 19.48 0.95
C ARG A 177 2.79 19.21 2.42
N LEU A 178 3.27 20.24 3.11
CA LEU A 178 3.62 20.16 4.52
C LEU A 178 2.46 20.60 5.41
N TRP A 179 2.31 19.90 6.53
CA TRP A 179 1.27 20.14 7.52
C TRP A 179 1.87 20.12 8.93
N HIS A 180 1.23 20.83 9.84
CA HIS A 180 1.55 20.80 11.26
C HIS A 180 0.29 20.77 12.11
N TRP A 181 0.42 20.33 13.35
CA TRP A 181 -0.69 20.37 14.30
C TRP A 181 -0.86 21.80 14.82
N ALA A 182 -1.97 22.45 14.42
CA ALA A 182 -2.31 23.80 14.81
C ALA A 182 -3.03 23.79 16.17
N ARG A 183 -2.29 23.61 17.24
CA ARG A 183 -2.78 23.69 18.62
C ARG A 183 -2.44 25.01 19.28
N ASP A 184 -3.22 25.40 20.28
CA ASP A 184 -2.82 26.45 21.19
C ASP A 184 -1.84 25.88 22.22
N PRO A 185 -0.58 26.37 22.26
CA PRO A 185 0.39 25.92 23.24
C PRO A 185 0.01 26.28 24.70
N ALA A 186 -0.87 27.26 24.92
CA ALA A 186 -1.35 27.61 26.25
C ALA A 186 -2.35 26.59 26.78
N GLU A 187 -3.26 26.11 25.92
CA GLU A 187 -4.26 25.10 26.28
C GLU A 187 -3.67 23.69 26.38
N GLN A 188 -2.66 23.39 25.54
CA GLN A 188 -2.08 22.05 25.44
C GLN A 188 -0.54 22.07 25.55
N PRO A 189 0.03 22.52 26.68
CA PRO A 189 1.46 22.81 26.81
C PRO A 189 2.38 21.59 26.71
N ARG A 190 1.87 20.38 26.94
CA ARG A 190 2.64 19.12 26.91
C ARG A 190 2.39 18.26 25.68
N SER A 191 1.40 18.61 24.86
CA SER A 191 1.05 17.84 23.68
C SER A 191 2.07 18.01 22.55
N ARG A 192 2.31 16.96 21.78
CA ARG A 192 3.24 16.93 20.64
C ARG A 192 2.68 16.06 19.53
N GLN A 193 2.95 16.43 18.30
CA GLN A 193 2.81 15.52 17.17
C GLN A 193 3.98 14.52 17.24
N HIS A 194 3.74 13.33 17.77
CA HIS A 194 4.79 12.33 17.98
C HIS A 194 4.59 11.05 17.18
N ALA A 195 3.58 10.99 16.31
CA ALA A 195 3.36 9.86 15.42
C ALA A 195 4.48 9.74 14.37
N LYS A 196 4.87 8.52 14.05
CA LYS A 196 5.81 8.19 13.00
C LYS A 196 5.18 7.08 12.17
N LEU A 197 4.64 7.47 11.03
CA LEU A 197 3.96 6.55 10.12
C LEU A 197 4.04 7.04 8.67
N ALA A 198 3.79 6.11 7.76
CA ALA A 198 3.55 6.41 6.35
C ALA A 198 2.44 5.49 5.82
N VAL A 199 1.49 6.08 5.11
CA VAL A 199 0.40 5.37 4.44
C VAL A 199 0.52 5.60 2.94
N ALA A 200 0.59 4.54 2.15
CA ALA A 200 0.55 4.60 0.69
C ALA A 200 -0.75 4.00 0.18
N ASP A 201 -1.46 4.78 -0.67
CA ASP A 201 -2.66 4.38 -1.41
C ASP A 201 -3.75 3.75 -0.53
N ARG A 202 -3.81 4.12 0.75
CA ARG A 202 -4.74 3.54 1.75
C ARG A 202 -4.68 2.01 1.88
N ARG A 203 -3.59 1.39 1.40
CA ARG A 203 -3.39 -0.06 1.33
C ARG A 203 -2.17 -0.55 2.08
N THR A 204 -1.18 0.32 2.26
CA THR A 204 0.06 0.00 2.97
C THR A 204 0.28 1.01 4.08
N LEU A 205 0.44 0.55 5.31
CA LEU A 205 0.76 1.37 6.48
C LEU A 205 2.08 0.88 7.08
N PHE A 206 3.03 1.77 7.19
CA PHE A 206 4.17 1.61 8.09
C PHE A 206 3.93 2.45 9.34
N LEU A 207 4.05 1.85 10.52
CA LEU A 207 3.94 2.51 11.81
C LEU A 207 5.13 2.09 12.67
N GLY A 208 5.85 3.04 13.28
CA GLY A 208 7.02 2.69 14.06
C GLY A 208 7.51 3.80 15.00
N SER A 209 8.65 3.52 15.63
CA SER A 209 9.33 4.47 16.52
C SER A 209 10.26 5.42 15.76
N ALA A 210 10.69 5.05 14.54
CA ALA A 210 11.70 5.77 13.77
C ALA A 210 11.19 7.09 13.20
N ASN A 211 11.88 8.18 13.50
CA ASN A 211 11.71 9.45 12.81
C ASN A 211 12.29 9.40 11.37
N LEU A 212 11.93 10.36 10.53
CA LEU A 212 12.47 10.53 9.18
C LEU A 212 13.90 11.15 9.23
N THR A 213 14.82 10.45 9.90
CA THR A 213 16.21 10.86 10.06
C THR A 213 17.16 9.72 9.72
N GLU A 214 18.37 10.04 9.28
CA GLU A 214 19.40 9.04 9.00
C GLU A 214 19.81 8.26 10.25
N SER A 215 19.82 8.90 11.42
CA SER A 215 20.15 8.25 12.70
C SER A 215 19.14 7.17 13.07
N ALA A 216 17.83 7.47 12.98
CA ALA A 216 16.77 6.50 13.19
C ALA A 216 16.82 5.39 12.13
N ALA A 217 17.21 5.76 10.91
CA ALA A 217 17.32 4.83 9.81
C ALA A 217 18.43 3.78 9.96
N ARG A 218 19.58 4.12 10.59
CA ARG A 218 20.82 3.34 10.52
C ARG A 218 21.50 3.04 11.85
N ARG A 219 21.28 3.82 12.89
CA ARG A 219 22.07 3.78 14.13
C ARG A 219 21.29 3.41 15.37
N ASN A 220 20.04 3.85 15.44
CA ASN A 220 19.20 3.58 16.60
C ASN A 220 18.61 2.17 16.55
N ILE A 221 18.27 1.64 17.70
CA ILE A 221 17.33 0.52 17.79
C ILE A 221 15.93 1.10 17.62
N GLU A 222 15.30 0.76 16.52
CA GLU A 222 13.94 1.19 16.21
C GLU A 222 13.09 -0.03 15.84
N ALA A 223 11.82 0.00 16.20
CA ALA A 223 10.87 -1.05 15.89
C ALA A 223 9.64 -0.48 15.21
N GLY A 224 9.00 -1.29 14.39
CA GLY A 224 7.77 -0.93 13.72
C GLY A 224 7.04 -2.13 13.13
N VAL A 225 5.92 -1.83 12.53
CA VAL A 225 5.11 -2.79 11.78
C VAL A 225 4.79 -2.25 10.40
N LEU A 226 4.84 -3.13 9.41
CA LEU A 226 4.35 -2.91 8.07
C LEU A 226 3.07 -3.73 7.89
N VAL A 227 1.96 -3.03 7.66
CA VAL A 227 0.65 -3.63 7.40
C VAL A 227 0.29 -3.41 5.93
N ARG A 228 -0.07 -4.48 5.24
CA ARG A 228 -0.59 -4.42 3.86
C ARG A 228 -1.95 -5.07 3.80
N GLY A 229 -2.90 -4.38 3.18
CA GLY A 229 -4.31 -4.81 3.14
C GLY A 229 -5.05 -4.58 4.45
N GLY A 230 -6.32 -4.99 4.48
CA GLY A 230 -7.24 -4.76 5.59
C GLY A 230 -7.61 -3.29 5.80
N ASP A 231 -8.22 -3.00 6.93
CA ASP A 231 -8.77 -1.68 7.23
C ASP A 231 -7.79 -0.69 7.84
N ALA A 232 -6.70 -1.16 8.47
CA ALA A 232 -5.81 -0.29 9.23
C ALA A 232 -5.15 0.82 8.38
N PRO A 233 -4.61 0.55 7.16
CA PRO A 233 -4.07 1.60 6.31
C PRO A 233 -5.12 2.64 5.90
N ARG A 234 -6.32 2.17 5.53
CA ARG A 234 -7.43 3.04 5.12
C ARG A 234 -7.87 3.95 6.26
N ARG A 235 -8.09 3.39 7.46
CA ARG A 235 -8.50 4.17 8.65
C ARG A 235 -7.45 5.19 9.07
N ALA A 236 -6.16 4.84 8.99
CA ALA A 236 -5.08 5.78 9.29
C ALA A 236 -5.11 6.97 8.31
N ALA A 237 -5.26 6.72 7.01
CA ALA A 237 -5.38 7.76 6.01
C ALA A 237 -6.63 8.63 6.22
N GLU A 238 -7.79 8.03 6.41
CA GLU A 238 -9.06 8.74 6.67
C GLU A 238 -8.95 9.66 7.88
N HIS A 239 -8.32 9.20 8.96
CA HIS A 239 -8.13 10.02 10.16
C HIS A 239 -7.23 11.24 9.90
N ILE A 240 -6.11 11.05 9.19
CA ILE A 240 -5.22 12.18 8.84
C ILE A 240 -5.95 13.21 7.98
N VAL A 241 -6.66 12.76 6.94
CA VAL A 241 -7.44 13.62 6.05
C VAL A 241 -8.54 14.35 6.82
N GLU A 242 -9.21 13.68 7.76
CA GLU A 242 -10.22 14.32 8.58
C GLU A 242 -9.64 15.39 9.51
N LEU A 243 -8.48 15.15 10.12
CA LEU A 243 -7.76 16.17 10.90
C LEU A 243 -7.38 17.40 10.05
N GLN A 244 -7.02 17.19 8.78
CA GLN A 244 -6.79 18.27 7.82
C GLN A 244 -8.08 19.04 7.52
N ARG A 245 -9.17 18.33 7.23
CA ARG A 245 -10.49 18.93 6.94
C ARG A 245 -11.04 19.74 8.10
N MET A 246 -10.86 19.28 9.33
CA MET A 246 -11.28 19.97 10.56
C MET A 246 -10.37 21.16 10.93
N GLY A 247 -9.25 21.39 10.22
CA GLY A 247 -8.28 22.43 10.53
C GLY A 247 -7.46 22.16 11.79
N VAL A 248 -7.49 20.93 12.33
CA VAL A 248 -6.59 20.47 13.40
C VAL A 248 -5.16 20.37 12.88
N LEU A 249 -5.03 19.81 11.67
CA LEU A 249 -3.79 19.92 10.88
C LEU A 249 -3.96 21.08 9.89
N ARG A 250 -2.99 21.99 9.88
CA ARG A 250 -2.99 23.15 8.97
C ARG A 250 -1.78 23.10 8.04
N PRO A 251 -1.93 23.65 6.81
CA PRO A 251 -0.78 23.77 5.92
C PRO A 251 0.34 24.56 6.57
N LEU A 252 1.54 24.00 6.51
CA LEU A 252 2.75 24.69 6.89
C LEU A 252 3.33 25.34 5.63
N ARG A 253 3.29 26.67 5.57
CA ARG A 253 3.93 27.43 4.48
C ARG A 253 5.43 27.51 4.77
N PRO A 254 6.28 27.19 3.79
CA PRO A 254 7.73 27.34 3.93
C PRO A 254 8.14 28.80 4.11
#